data_dbf2debe1f518afac599ae92d8f28763
#
_entry.id   dbf2debe1f518afac599ae92d8f28763
#
_cell.length_a   1.000
_cell.length_b   1.000
_cell.length_c   1.000
_cell.angle_alpha   90.00
_cell.angle_beta   90.00
_cell.angle_gamma   90.00
#
_symmetry.space_group_name_H-M   'P 1'
#
loop_
_entity.id
_entity.type
_entity.pdbx_description
1 polymer ?
#
loop_
_entity_poly.entity_id
_entity_poly.type
_entity_poly.pdbx_seq_one_letter_code
_entity_poly.pdbx_strand_id
1 'polypeptide(L)'
;NAVLKARPDIVFGADIIAGFPTETEEMFENSMRLVEDCNLTFLHVFPYSEREGTPAAKMPQLDKRVRKERAARLRAIGEEKVDLFFKSQIGKQVQILIEKSMKDENAAIGHTEHFAPAKIIGGGTIGHIANARVSGYQDGILIAESMND
;
A
#
# COMPACT_ATOMS: atom_id res chain seq x y z
N ASN A 1 -7.76 12.06 -13.30
CA ASN A 1 -8.76 12.57 -12.31
C ASN A 1 -10.21 12.19 -12.55
N ALA A 2 -10.53 11.44 -13.63
CA ALA A 2 -11.89 10.95 -13.87
C ALA A 2 -12.31 9.92 -12.79
N VAL A 3 -11.39 9.06 -12.38
CA VAL A 3 -11.62 8.02 -11.34
C VAL A 3 -11.94 8.67 -10.00
N LEU A 4 -11.15 9.67 -9.56
CA LEU A 4 -11.40 10.40 -8.31
C LEU A 4 -12.72 11.16 -8.30
N LYS A 5 -13.21 11.60 -9.48
CA LYS A 5 -14.55 12.19 -9.57
C LYS A 5 -15.67 11.18 -9.39
N ALA A 6 -15.46 9.95 -9.89
CA ALA A 6 -16.44 8.87 -9.76
C ALA A 6 -16.37 8.17 -8.39
N ARG A 7 -15.19 8.05 -7.84
CA ARG A 7 -14.89 7.38 -6.56
C ARG A 7 -13.90 8.23 -5.75
N PRO A 8 -14.38 9.24 -5.00
CA PRO A 8 -13.51 10.14 -4.23
C PRO A 8 -12.70 9.44 -3.12
N ASP A 9 -13.17 8.30 -2.67
CA ASP A 9 -12.59 7.46 -1.63
C ASP A 9 -11.57 6.45 -2.13
N ILE A 10 -11.38 6.34 -3.47
CA ILE A 10 -10.49 5.34 -4.05
C ILE A 10 -9.03 5.56 -3.64
N VAL A 11 -8.30 4.46 -3.48
CA VAL A 11 -6.86 4.44 -3.19
C VAL A 11 -6.13 3.88 -4.39
N PHE A 12 -5.02 4.50 -4.78
CA PHE A 12 -4.21 4.04 -5.90
C PHE A 12 -2.97 3.32 -5.43
N GLY A 13 -2.62 2.25 -6.15
CA GLY A 13 -1.36 1.55 -6.00
C GLY A 13 -0.61 1.49 -7.33
N ALA A 14 0.70 1.28 -7.26
CA ALA A 14 1.55 1.11 -8.44
C ALA A 14 2.74 0.20 -8.17
N ASP A 15 3.11 -0.58 -9.18
CA ASP A 15 4.37 -1.31 -9.23
C ASP A 15 5.41 -0.42 -9.92
N ILE A 16 6.54 -0.14 -9.24
CA ILE A 16 7.58 0.74 -9.74
C ILE A 16 8.92 0.02 -9.74
N ILE A 17 9.61 0.05 -10.88
CA ILE A 17 10.99 -0.42 -11.00
C ILE A 17 11.92 0.78 -10.88
N ALA A 18 12.81 0.77 -9.88
CA ALA A 18 13.83 1.78 -9.67
C ALA A 18 15.18 1.34 -10.22
N GLY A 19 15.92 2.28 -10.82
CA GLY A 19 17.26 2.01 -11.35
C GLY A 19 17.26 1.23 -12.66
N PHE A 20 16.29 1.50 -13.54
CA PHE A 20 16.30 0.99 -14.91
C PHE A 20 17.60 1.40 -15.64
N PRO A 21 18.14 0.58 -16.55
CA PRO A 21 19.34 0.94 -17.30
C PRO A 21 19.26 2.36 -17.90
N THR A 22 20.33 3.14 -17.74
CA THR A 22 20.43 4.54 -18.17
C THR A 22 19.54 5.55 -17.43
N GLU A 23 18.79 5.15 -16.39
CA GLU A 23 18.00 6.09 -15.58
C GLU A 23 18.90 7.13 -14.92
N THR A 24 18.69 8.41 -15.26
CA THR A 24 19.39 9.53 -14.63
C THR A 24 18.79 9.87 -13.28
N GLU A 25 19.45 10.71 -12.48
CA GLU A 25 18.85 11.18 -11.21
C GLU A 25 17.58 12.01 -11.47
N GLU A 26 17.58 12.85 -12.49
CA GLU A 26 16.40 13.63 -12.89
C GLU A 26 15.20 12.74 -13.25
N MET A 27 15.44 11.64 -13.99
CA MET A 27 14.39 10.67 -14.31
C MET A 27 13.85 9.99 -13.05
N PHE A 28 14.73 9.67 -12.12
CA PHE A 28 14.35 9.09 -10.85
C PHE A 28 13.55 10.06 -9.98
N GLU A 29 13.96 11.33 -9.90
CA GLU A 29 13.20 12.39 -9.23
C GLU A 29 11.82 12.60 -9.85
N ASN A 30 11.69 12.47 -11.17
CA ASN A 30 10.39 12.47 -11.84
C ASN A 30 9.52 11.31 -11.38
N SER A 31 10.09 10.13 -11.17
CA SER A 31 9.35 8.97 -10.62
C SER A 31 8.87 9.21 -9.19
N MET A 32 9.67 9.87 -8.35
CA MET A 32 9.25 10.27 -7.01
C MET A 32 8.12 11.31 -7.05
N ARG A 33 8.22 12.32 -7.93
CA ARG A 33 7.15 13.32 -8.11
C ARG A 33 5.85 12.69 -8.60
N LEU A 34 5.92 11.68 -9.47
CA LEU A 34 4.73 10.96 -9.95
C LEU A 34 3.93 10.35 -8.79
N VAL A 35 4.59 9.85 -7.75
CA VAL A 35 3.91 9.32 -6.56
C VAL A 35 3.04 10.39 -5.90
N GLU A 36 3.56 11.62 -5.79
CA GLU A 36 2.82 12.76 -5.24
C GLU A 36 1.69 13.23 -6.18
N ASP A 37 2.02 13.49 -7.45
CA ASP A 37 1.11 14.06 -8.43
C ASP A 37 -0.11 13.15 -8.72
N CYS A 38 0.10 11.82 -8.64
CA CYS A 38 -0.94 10.83 -8.84
C CYS A 38 -1.59 10.37 -7.54
N ASN A 39 -1.16 10.89 -6.38
CA ASN A 39 -1.63 10.50 -5.06
C ASN A 39 -1.60 8.98 -4.87
N LEU A 40 -0.46 8.35 -5.22
CA LEU A 40 -0.27 6.92 -5.04
C LEU A 40 -0.06 6.61 -3.56
N THR A 41 -0.76 5.60 -3.06
CA THR A 41 -0.70 5.19 -1.65
C THR A 41 0.07 3.89 -1.48
N PHE A 42 -0.26 2.86 -2.27
CA PHE A 42 0.37 1.55 -2.16
C PHE A 42 1.42 1.36 -3.25
N LEU A 43 2.70 1.35 -2.86
CA LEU A 43 3.80 1.17 -3.80
C LEU A 43 4.44 -0.20 -3.63
N HIS A 44 4.54 -0.94 -4.72
CA HIS A 44 5.39 -2.12 -4.82
C HIS A 44 6.66 -1.75 -5.59
N VAL A 45 7.76 -1.53 -4.85
CA VAL A 45 9.00 -1.01 -5.42
C VAL A 45 10.05 -2.11 -5.56
N PHE A 46 10.51 -2.30 -6.79
CA PHE A 46 11.52 -3.29 -7.14
C PHE A 46 12.79 -2.59 -7.66
N PRO A 47 13.99 -2.88 -7.12
CA PRO A 47 15.21 -2.50 -7.80
C PRO A 47 15.29 -3.27 -9.12
N TYR A 48 15.69 -2.60 -10.19
CA TYR A 48 15.86 -3.27 -11.49
C TYR A 48 16.79 -4.48 -11.37
N SER A 49 16.36 -5.59 -11.93
CA SER A 49 17.11 -6.84 -12.03
C SER A 49 17.25 -7.24 -13.49
N GLU A 50 18.47 -7.47 -13.92
CA GLU A 50 18.77 -7.92 -15.28
C GLU A 50 18.11 -9.26 -15.57
N ARG A 51 17.48 -9.37 -16.74
CA ARG A 51 16.90 -10.61 -17.24
C ARG A 51 17.56 -10.96 -18.55
N GLU A 52 18.26 -12.09 -18.58
CA GLU A 52 18.93 -12.58 -19.77
C GLU A 52 17.96 -12.63 -20.97
N GLY A 53 18.45 -12.30 -22.15
CA GLY A 53 17.65 -12.25 -23.38
C GLY A 53 16.83 -10.99 -23.61
N THR A 54 16.72 -10.09 -22.62
CA THR A 54 15.99 -8.83 -22.81
C THR A 54 16.86 -7.72 -23.40
N PRO A 55 16.28 -6.75 -24.16
CA PRO A 55 17.01 -5.56 -24.62
C PRO A 55 17.62 -4.77 -23.46
N ALA A 56 16.91 -4.64 -22.35
CA ALA A 56 17.37 -3.90 -21.17
C ALA A 56 18.65 -4.50 -20.55
N ALA A 57 18.84 -5.80 -20.59
CA ALA A 57 20.07 -6.44 -20.11
C ALA A 57 21.33 -6.07 -20.95
N LYS A 58 21.14 -5.60 -22.18
CA LYS A 58 22.22 -5.18 -23.09
C LYS A 58 22.56 -3.69 -22.98
N MET A 59 21.75 -2.93 -22.24
CA MET A 59 21.95 -1.49 -22.03
C MET A 59 23.01 -1.26 -20.94
N PRO A 60 23.66 -0.05 -20.91
CA PRO A 60 24.53 0.34 -19.81
C PRO A 60 23.81 0.26 -18.46
N GLN A 61 24.32 -0.56 -17.57
CA GLN A 61 23.70 -0.84 -16.27
C GLN A 61 24.12 0.18 -15.22
N LEU A 62 23.19 0.55 -14.33
CA LEU A 62 23.51 1.29 -13.12
C LEU A 62 24.19 0.38 -12.08
N ASP A 63 25.03 0.98 -11.24
CA ASP A 63 25.59 0.27 -10.09
C ASP A 63 24.47 -0.32 -9.19
N LYS A 64 24.69 -1.53 -8.69
CA LYS A 64 23.70 -2.21 -7.81
C LYS A 64 23.36 -1.41 -6.55
N ARG A 65 24.31 -0.61 -6.04
CA ARG A 65 24.07 0.25 -4.87
C ARG A 65 23.09 1.37 -5.21
N VAL A 66 23.24 2.00 -6.39
CA VAL A 66 22.34 3.06 -6.87
C VAL A 66 20.92 2.49 -7.04
N ARG A 67 20.78 1.31 -7.67
CA ARG A 67 19.47 0.66 -7.83
C ARG A 67 18.80 0.40 -6.47
N LYS A 68 19.55 -0.11 -5.47
CA LYS A 68 19.03 -0.38 -4.11
C LYS A 68 18.68 0.91 -3.37
N GLU A 69 19.53 1.94 -3.47
CA GLU A 69 19.29 3.25 -2.85
C GLU A 69 18.00 3.89 -3.38
N ARG A 70 17.86 3.96 -4.72
CA ARG A 70 16.65 4.51 -5.34
C ARG A 70 15.39 3.74 -4.93
N ALA A 71 15.45 2.41 -4.93
CA ALA A 71 14.34 1.59 -4.46
C ALA A 71 14.02 1.86 -2.97
N ALA A 72 15.03 2.09 -2.13
CA ALA A 72 14.82 2.42 -0.72
C ALA A 72 14.14 3.80 -0.57
N ARG A 73 14.55 4.81 -1.33
CA ARG A 73 13.94 6.16 -1.33
C ARG A 73 12.46 6.09 -1.71
N LEU A 74 12.12 5.37 -2.79
CA LEU A 74 10.72 5.20 -3.19
C LEU A 74 9.89 4.44 -2.15
N ARG A 75 10.45 3.39 -1.52
CA ARG A 75 9.75 2.67 -0.44
C ARG A 75 9.48 3.56 0.74
N ALA A 76 10.43 4.41 1.15
CA ALA A 76 10.24 5.34 2.26
C ALA A 76 9.06 6.30 2.00
N ILE A 77 8.94 6.83 0.77
CA ILE A 77 7.78 7.64 0.38
C ILE A 77 6.50 6.79 0.45
N GLY A 78 6.51 5.56 -0.05
CA GLY A 78 5.36 4.66 -0.01
C GLY A 78 4.93 4.35 1.43
N GLU A 79 5.86 4.08 2.34
CA GLU A 79 5.60 3.84 3.76
C GLU A 79 4.93 5.06 4.41
N GLU A 80 5.41 6.28 4.13
CA GLU A 80 4.81 7.51 4.61
C GLU A 80 3.37 7.69 4.08
N LYS A 81 3.14 7.43 2.79
CA LYS A 81 1.80 7.51 2.18
C LYS A 81 0.83 6.52 2.80
N VAL A 82 1.25 5.29 3.04
CA VAL A 82 0.44 4.25 3.70
C VAL A 82 0.11 4.65 5.13
N ASP A 83 1.08 5.17 5.88
CA ASP A 83 0.89 5.64 7.26
C ASP A 83 -0.14 6.78 7.32
N LEU A 84 -0.01 7.78 6.45
CA LEU A 84 -0.98 8.88 6.33
C LEU A 84 -2.37 8.37 5.95
N PHE A 85 -2.45 7.44 5.01
CA PHE A 85 -3.72 6.83 4.61
C PHE A 85 -4.38 6.11 5.80
N PHE A 86 -3.67 5.27 6.53
CA PHE A 86 -4.22 4.55 7.68
C PHE A 86 -4.69 5.49 8.79
N LYS A 87 -3.91 6.51 9.10
CA LYS A 87 -4.32 7.57 10.04
C LYS A 87 -5.61 8.27 9.59
N SER A 88 -5.78 8.47 8.29
CA SER A 88 -6.99 9.09 7.73
C SER A 88 -8.24 8.21 7.84
N GLN A 89 -8.09 6.92 8.10
CA GLN A 89 -9.23 5.99 8.26
C GLN A 89 -9.82 6.03 9.69
N ILE A 90 -9.08 6.55 10.67
CA ILE A 90 -9.55 6.61 12.06
C ILE A 90 -10.87 7.39 12.15
N GLY A 91 -11.86 6.82 12.80
CA GLY A 91 -13.21 7.35 12.95
C GLY A 91 -14.18 7.00 11.81
N LYS A 92 -13.67 6.48 10.67
CA LYS A 92 -14.51 6.08 9.54
C LYS A 92 -15.16 4.72 9.76
N GLN A 93 -16.28 4.51 9.08
CA GLN A 93 -16.90 3.21 8.92
C GLN A 93 -16.25 2.51 7.72
N VAL A 94 -15.96 1.23 7.90
CA VAL A 94 -15.34 0.37 6.89
C VAL A 94 -16.02 -0.99 6.85
N GLN A 95 -15.92 -1.66 5.71
CA GLN A 95 -16.32 -3.05 5.55
C GLN A 95 -15.06 -3.92 5.60
N ILE A 96 -15.03 -4.93 6.46
CA ILE A 96 -13.88 -5.82 6.64
C ILE A 96 -14.28 -7.22 6.24
N LEU A 97 -13.62 -7.77 5.22
CA LEU A 97 -13.71 -9.20 4.90
C LEU A 97 -12.91 -9.98 5.94
N ILE A 98 -13.59 -10.81 6.72
CA ILE A 98 -12.96 -11.61 7.77
C ILE A 98 -12.24 -12.81 7.16
N GLU A 99 -10.93 -12.90 7.37
CA GLU A 99 -10.07 -13.96 6.82
C GLU A 99 -9.61 -14.95 7.91
N LYS A 100 -9.44 -14.45 9.14
CA LYS A 100 -8.97 -15.25 10.27
C LYS A 100 -9.67 -14.85 11.55
N SER A 101 -10.13 -15.85 12.34
CA SER A 101 -10.67 -15.63 13.68
C SER A 101 -9.59 -15.84 14.74
N MET A 102 -9.55 -14.93 15.73
CA MET A 102 -8.69 -14.97 16.91
C MET A 102 -9.58 -15.21 18.14
N LYS A 103 -10.09 -16.43 18.31
CA LYS A 103 -11.11 -16.76 19.33
C LYS A 103 -10.68 -16.41 20.75
N ASP A 104 -9.41 -16.61 21.07
CA ASP A 104 -8.87 -16.35 22.42
C ASP A 104 -8.82 -14.84 22.75
N GLU A 105 -8.83 -13.98 21.74
CA GLU A 105 -8.80 -12.51 21.89
C GLU A 105 -10.16 -11.86 21.62
N ASN A 106 -11.19 -12.65 21.33
CA ASN A 106 -12.49 -12.14 20.84
C ASN A 106 -12.29 -11.12 19.69
N ALA A 107 -11.45 -11.46 18.74
CA ALA A 107 -11.08 -10.61 17.61
C ALA A 107 -11.03 -11.41 16.30
N ALA A 108 -10.99 -10.70 15.19
CA ALA A 108 -10.76 -11.27 13.87
C ALA A 108 -9.80 -10.38 13.07
N ILE A 109 -9.18 -10.96 12.06
CA ILE A 109 -8.29 -10.25 11.13
C ILE A 109 -8.86 -10.39 9.72
N GLY A 110 -8.74 -9.34 8.95
CA GLY A 110 -9.16 -9.30 7.56
C GLY A 110 -8.65 -8.06 6.85
N HIS A 111 -9.26 -7.74 5.72
CA HIS A 111 -8.93 -6.56 4.94
C HIS A 111 -10.17 -5.71 4.69
N THR A 112 -9.96 -4.39 4.69
CA THR A 112 -11.00 -3.42 4.33
C THR A 112 -11.24 -3.41 2.81
N GLU A 113 -12.26 -2.67 2.36
CA GLU A 113 -12.54 -2.40 0.94
C GLU A 113 -11.39 -1.71 0.19
N HIS A 114 -10.45 -1.10 0.92
CA HIS A 114 -9.22 -0.52 0.38
C HIS A 114 -8.00 -1.44 0.50
N PHE A 115 -8.24 -2.71 0.79
CA PHE A 115 -7.20 -3.71 1.02
C PHE A 115 -6.25 -3.38 2.19
N ALA A 116 -6.68 -2.53 3.11
CA ALA A 116 -5.94 -2.24 4.33
C ALA A 116 -6.13 -3.37 5.35
N PRO A 117 -5.05 -3.94 5.93
CA PRO A 117 -5.18 -4.96 6.96
C PRO A 117 -5.85 -4.35 8.20
N ALA A 118 -6.78 -5.11 8.78
CA ALA A 118 -7.56 -4.66 9.93
C ALA A 118 -7.77 -5.78 10.95
N LYS A 119 -7.67 -5.43 12.24
CA LYS A 119 -8.09 -6.24 13.38
C LYS A 119 -9.41 -5.70 13.89
N ILE A 120 -10.45 -6.52 13.85
CA ILE A 120 -11.78 -6.17 14.36
C ILE A 120 -11.97 -6.77 15.76
N ILE A 121 -12.28 -5.92 16.73
CA ILE A 121 -12.63 -6.31 18.09
C ILE A 121 -14.12 -6.68 18.11
N GLY A 122 -14.46 -7.74 18.85
CA GLY A 122 -15.81 -8.34 18.84
C GLY A 122 -15.91 -9.58 17.95
N GLY A 123 -14.83 -9.92 17.25
CA GLY A 123 -14.75 -11.14 16.42
C GLY A 123 -15.46 -10.98 15.07
N GLY A 124 -15.73 -12.12 14.44
CA GLY A 124 -16.41 -12.19 13.15
C GLY A 124 -16.34 -13.60 12.55
N THR A 125 -17.22 -13.88 11.60
CA THR A 125 -17.26 -15.16 10.91
C THR A 125 -16.39 -15.13 9.67
N ILE A 126 -15.46 -16.08 9.54
CA ILE A 126 -14.57 -16.19 8.38
C ILE A 126 -15.37 -16.27 7.08
N GLY A 127 -14.94 -15.53 6.07
CA GLY A 127 -15.58 -15.42 4.76
C GLY A 127 -16.77 -14.45 4.71
N HIS A 128 -17.14 -13.82 5.83
CA HIS A 128 -18.20 -12.81 5.89
C HIS A 128 -17.60 -11.40 5.92
N ILE A 129 -18.39 -10.43 5.49
CA ILE A 129 -18.08 -9.01 5.59
C ILE A 129 -18.71 -8.48 6.88
N ALA A 130 -17.91 -7.83 7.72
CA ALA A 130 -18.36 -7.14 8.91
C ALA A 130 -18.29 -5.62 8.72
N ASN A 131 -19.33 -4.91 9.15
CA ASN A 131 -19.29 -3.46 9.26
C ASN A 131 -18.60 -3.08 10.56
N ALA A 132 -17.63 -2.18 10.50
CA ALA A 132 -16.83 -1.78 11.64
C ALA A 132 -16.49 -0.28 11.59
N ARG A 133 -16.20 0.29 12.76
CA ARG A 133 -15.64 1.64 12.87
C ARG A 133 -14.17 1.56 13.26
N VAL A 134 -13.32 2.23 12.50
CA VAL A 134 -11.89 2.29 12.81
C VAL A 134 -11.70 3.15 14.06
N SER A 135 -11.15 2.55 15.12
CA SER A 135 -10.85 3.23 16.40
C SER A 135 -9.39 3.60 16.54
N GLY A 136 -8.49 2.99 15.75
CA GLY A 136 -7.06 3.25 15.82
C GLY A 136 -6.25 2.64 14.69
N TYR A 137 -4.95 2.83 14.79
CA TYR A 137 -3.95 2.29 13.88
C TYR A 137 -2.70 1.95 14.68
N GLN A 138 -2.19 0.75 14.52
CA GLN A 138 -1.00 0.28 15.20
C GLN A 138 -0.25 -0.75 14.33
N ASP A 139 1.06 -0.60 14.23
CA ASP A 139 1.97 -1.57 13.58
C ASP A 139 1.53 -2.01 12.16
N GLY A 140 1.04 -1.07 11.35
CA GLY A 140 0.59 -1.35 9.99
C GLY A 140 -0.81 -1.97 9.89
N ILE A 141 -1.58 -2.03 10.98
CA ILE A 141 -2.90 -2.65 11.05
C ILE A 141 -3.92 -1.65 11.60
N LEU A 142 -5.05 -1.49 10.93
CA LEU A 142 -6.18 -0.75 11.45
C LEU A 142 -6.82 -1.52 12.60
N ILE A 143 -7.16 -0.82 13.68
CA ILE A 143 -7.95 -1.37 14.79
C ILE A 143 -9.37 -0.88 14.62
N ALA A 144 -10.32 -1.79 14.59
CA ALA A 144 -11.72 -1.47 14.37
C ALA A 144 -12.62 -2.18 15.38
N GLU A 145 -13.77 -1.59 15.66
CA GLU A 145 -14.80 -2.14 16.52
C GLU A 145 -16.00 -2.55 15.67
N SER A 146 -16.51 -3.77 15.90
CA SER A 146 -17.70 -4.25 15.21
C SER A 146 -18.88 -3.31 15.49
N MET A 147 -19.56 -2.92 14.44
CA MET A 147 -20.83 -2.21 14.54
C MET A 147 -21.91 -3.29 14.49
N ASN A 148 -22.42 -3.69 15.69
CA ASN A 148 -23.56 -4.58 15.75
C ASN A 148 -24.79 -3.82 15.21
N ASP A 149 -25.45 -4.40 14.22
CA ASP A 149 -26.82 -4.05 13.86
C ASP A 149 -27.78 -4.66 14.90
#